data_dec4e120d0166c25ad94a8dacb4d717a
#
_entry.id   dec4e120d0166c25ad94a8dacb4d717a
#
_cell.length_a   1.000
_cell.length_b   1.000
_cell.length_c   1.000
_cell.angle_alpha   90.00
_cell.angle_beta   90.00
_cell.angle_gamma   90.00
#
_symmetry.space_group_name_H-M   'P 1'
#
loop_
_entity.id
_entity.type
_entity.pdbx_description
1 polymer ?
#
loop_
_entity_poly.entity_id
_entity_poly.type
_entity_poly.pdbx_seq_one_letter_code
_entity_poly.pdbx_strand_id
1 'polypeptide(L)'
;MDALTSELLPAGQDVPFTKIGDAMARGTCHASGATPMRALVATVVAVGPSERLAAAAEALQTLGDAGTVRGILISEGDNAAPPARVAGNTVALHGLKPSYFNNAVAALRLSSLPTLVWWRGGRADTLDGLAELADRIVLDYDRPAAASSDGTADPIWSRAATLFDDCAFSDLRWARLTQWRALMAHFFDIPEVLAAAADFSRLRIAGSDRQAAHLFAAWLRSSIQFHQGFKIDLSEGVQGTPIDEIRLGDTGVEPAQELAVRLAAHRTCLETEVAVRGHRSASRLVPLGDQSVTGLITEELKIRARDAAFERAVLYLVSARQQSAAN
;
A
#
# COMPACT_ATOMS: atom_id res chain seq x y z
N MET A 1 14.56 -29.15 -9.29
CA MET A 1 14.63 -27.76 -9.85
C MET A 1 13.18 -27.34 -10.01
N ASP A 2 12.69 -26.55 -9.07
CA ASP A 2 11.25 -26.28 -8.91
C ASP A 2 10.72 -25.40 -10.05
N ALA A 3 9.63 -25.85 -10.68
CA ALA A 3 8.94 -25.12 -11.76
C ALA A 3 8.61 -23.66 -11.40
N LEU A 4 8.36 -23.38 -10.12
CA LEU A 4 8.02 -22.05 -9.60
C LEU A 4 9.14 -21.01 -9.74
N THR A 5 10.42 -21.41 -9.74
CA THR A 5 11.54 -20.46 -9.90
C THR A 5 11.62 -19.89 -11.31
N SER A 6 11.21 -20.68 -12.33
CA SER A 6 11.20 -20.23 -13.71
C SER A 6 10.02 -19.32 -14.04
N GLU A 7 8.96 -19.33 -13.22
CA GLU A 7 7.76 -18.52 -13.41
C GLU A 7 7.94 -17.05 -13.00
N LEU A 8 8.72 -16.77 -11.93
CA LEU A 8 8.89 -15.40 -11.44
C LEU A 8 9.73 -14.51 -12.36
N LEU A 9 10.78 -15.06 -12.98
CA LEU A 9 11.62 -14.36 -13.96
C LEU A 9 11.90 -15.28 -15.17
N PRO A 10 10.94 -15.48 -16.08
CA PRO A 10 11.05 -16.48 -17.16
C PRO A 10 12.25 -16.24 -18.08
N ALA A 11 12.61 -15.00 -18.35
CA ALA A 11 13.78 -14.65 -19.17
C ALA A 11 15.10 -14.65 -18.39
N GLY A 12 15.08 -14.99 -17.09
CA GLY A 12 16.25 -14.93 -16.22
C GLY A 12 17.20 -16.10 -16.41
N GLN A 13 18.44 -15.89 -15.99
CA GLN A 13 19.50 -16.89 -15.93
C GLN A 13 19.71 -17.37 -14.50
N ASP A 14 19.82 -18.68 -14.29
CA ASP A 14 20.16 -19.25 -13.00
C ASP A 14 21.64 -19.03 -12.70
N VAL A 15 21.92 -18.50 -11.49
CA VAL A 15 23.28 -18.22 -11.06
C VAL A 15 23.47 -18.59 -9.58
N PRO A 16 24.68 -19.05 -9.19
CA PRO A 16 25.00 -19.17 -7.77
C PRO A 16 24.92 -17.83 -7.07
N PHE A 17 24.52 -17.81 -5.79
CA PHE A 17 24.38 -16.56 -4.99
C PHE A 17 25.64 -15.68 -5.07
N THR A 18 26.82 -16.27 -4.99
CA THR A 18 28.11 -15.58 -5.05
C THR A 18 28.41 -14.88 -6.38
N LYS A 19 27.67 -15.21 -7.47
CA LYS A 19 27.87 -14.65 -8.80
C LYS A 19 26.74 -13.69 -9.23
N ILE A 20 25.80 -13.37 -8.35
CA ILE A 20 24.67 -12.49 -8.66
C ILE A 20 25.15 -11.12 -9.14
N GLY A 21 26.11 -10.51 -8.42
CA GLY A 21 26.65 -9.20 -8.78
C GLY A 21 27.24 -9.15 -10.19
N ASP A 22 28.03 -10.16 -10.55
CA ASP A 22 28.61 -10.28 -11.90
C ASP A 22 27.55 -10.52 -12.98
N ALA A 23 26.51 -11.30 -12.66
CA ALA A 23 25.42 -11.56 -13.60
C ALA A 23 24.58 -10.30 -13.86
N MET A 24 24.27 -9.53 -12.81
CA MET A 24 23.55 -8.25 -12.95
C MET A 24 24.38 -7.23 -13.72
N ALA A 25 25.68 -7.13 -13.48
CA ALA A 25 26.58 -6.23 -14.22
C ALA A 25 26.61 -6.58 -15.72
N ARG A 26 26.66 -7.86 -16.08
CA ARG A 26 26.59 -8.30 -17.50
C ARG A 26 25.25 -8.01 -18.13
N GLY A 27 24.15 -8.22 -17.41
CA GLY A 27 22.79 -7.95 -17.89
C GLY A 27 22.57 -6.48 -18.26
N THR A 28 23.15 -5.56 -17.51
CA THR A 28 23.10 -4.13 -17.82
C THR A 28 23.92 -3.75 -19.05
N CYS A 29 25.03 -4.48 -19.36
CA CYS A 29 25.85 -4.21 -20.53
C CYS A 29 25.23 -4.72 -21.84
N HIS A 30 24.42 -5.78 -21.80
CA HIS A 30 23.80 -6.34 -23.02
C HIS A 30 22.50 -5.61 -23.42
N ALA A 31 21.89 -4.85 -22.56
CA ALA A 31 20.75 -3.97 -22.88
C ALA A 31 21.15 -2.71 -23.68
N SER A 32 22.43 -2.59 -24.09
CA SER A 32 23.00 -1.41 -24.76
C SER A 32 22.75 -1.34 -26.27
N GLY A 33 21.51 -1.60 -26.72
CA GLY A 33 21.02 -1.00 -27.94
C GLY A 33 20.47 0.39 -27.63
N ALA A 34 21.31 1.41 -27.67
CA ALA A 34 20.95 2.85 -27.76
C ALA A 34 19.94 3.43 -26.72
N THR A 35 19.60 2.74 -25.65
CA THR A 35 18.79 3.33 -24.56
C THR A 35 19.75 4.06 -23.60
N PRO A 36 19.57 5.35 -23.32
CA PRO A 36 20.43 6.05 -22.38
C PRO A 36 20.38 5.35 -21.01
N MET A 37 21.54 5.01 -20.47
CA MET A 37 21.67 4.43 -19.13
C MET A 37 21.04 5.41 -18.13
N ARG A 38 19.84 5.10 -17.63
CA ARG A 38 19.21 5.89 -16.57
C ARG A 38 19.84 5.51 -15.23
N ALA A 39 20.09 6.51 -14.40
CA ALA A 39 20.56 6.27 -13.05
C ALA A 39 19.46 5.56 -12.24
N LEU A 40 19.82 4.47 -11.55
CA LEU A 40 18.93 3.82 -10.60
C LEU A 40 18.58 4.79 -9.47
N VAL A 41 17.32 4.82 -9.05
CA VAL A 41 16.81 5.72 -8.03
C VAL A 41 16.53 5.04 -6.69
N ALA A 42 16.37 3.70 -6.70
CA ALA A 42 16.09 2.91 -5.50
C ALA A 42 16.43 1.42 -5.70
N THR A 43 16.55 0.72 -4.59
CA THR A 43 16.39 -0.74 -4.53
C THR A 43 14.96 -1.05 -4.06
N VAL A 44 14.23 -1.90 -4.79
CA VAL A 44 12.91 -2.39 -4.40
C VAL A 44 12.99 -3.87 -4.11
N VAL A 45 12.64 -4.26 -2.89
CA VAL A 45 12.67 -5.64 -2.41
C VAL A 45 11.24 -6.13 -2.20
N ALA A 46 10.74 -7.02 -3.05
CA ALA A 46 9.45 -7.65 -2.85
C ALA A 46 9.63 -8.97 -2.09
N VAL A 47 8.96 -9.10 -0.95
CA VAL A 47 9.06 -10.26 -0.04
C VAL A 47 7.69 -10.83 0.24
N GLY A 48 7.55 -12.15 0.21
CA GLY A 48 6.30 -12.83 0.57
C GLY A 48 6.22 -14.28 0.10
N PRO A 49 5.06 -14.92 0.29
CA PRO A 49 4.79 -16.25 -0.24
C PRO A 49 4.89 -16.27 -1.78
N SER A 50 5.39 -17.39 -2.35
CA SER A 50 5.66 -17.50 -3.80
C SER A 50 4.45 -17.16 -4.68
N GLU A 51 3.27 -17.63 -4.29
CA GLU A 51 2.02 -17.42 -5.02
C GLU A 51 1.60 -15.95 -5.12
N ARG A 52 2.19 -15.08 -4.28
CA ARG A 52 1.87 -13.65 -4.25
C ARG A 52 2.89 -12.79 -4.97
N LEU A 53 4.00 -13.37 -5.42
CA LEU A 53 5.11 -12.61 -6.02
C LEU A 53 4.98 -12.38 -7.53
N ALA A 54 4.07 -13.06 -8.24
CA ALA A 54 3.95 -12.93 -9.70
C ALA A 54 3.73 -11.47 -10.15
N ALA A 55 2.75 -10.78 -9.56
CA ALA A 55 2.48 -9.37 -9.87
C ALA A 55 3.65 -8.44 -9.48
N ALA A 56 4.40 -8.79 -8.41
CA ALA A 56 5.59 -8.04 -8.03
C ALA A 56 6.74 -8.27 -9.02
N ALA A 57 6.89 -9.48 -9.53
CA ALA A 57 7.89 -9.81 -10.53
C ALA A 57 7.65 -9.00 -11.82
N GLU A 58 6.42 -8.96 -12.31
CA GLU A 58 6.03 -8.17 -13.48
C GLU A 58 6.29 -6.67 -13.27
N ALA A 59 5.87 -6.13 -12.13
CA ALA A 59 6.10 -4.72 -11.79
C ALA A 59 7.60 -4.39 -11.71
N LEU A 60 8.40 -5.22 -11.05
CA LEU A 60 9.84 -5.01 -10.92
C LEU A 60 10.59 -5.18 -12.25
N GLN A 61 10.16 -6.09 -13.12
CA GLN A 61 10.70 -6.17 -14.48
C GLN A 61 10.42 -4.88 -15.26
N THR A 62 9.17 -4.41 -15.26
CA THR A 62 8.78 -3.16 -15.93
C THR A 62 9.60 -1.97 -15.45
N LEU A 63 9.77 -1.82 -14.13
CA LEU A 63 10.56 -0.75 -13.52
C LEU A 63 12.07 -0.93 -13.76
N GLY A 64 12.55 -2.18 -13.77
CA GLY A 64 13.94 -2.53 -14.05
C GLY A 64 14.32 -2.28 -15.50
N ASP A 65 13.46 -2.63 -16.46
CA ASP A 65 13.63 -2.39 -17.89
C ASP A 65 13.60 -0.90 -18.23
N ALA A 66 12.81 -0.12 -17.48
CA ALA A 66 12.86 1.34 -17.54
C ALA A 66 14.16 1.92 -16.96
N GLY A 67 15.04 1.08 -16.37
CA GLY A 67 16.31 1.48 -15.78
C GLY A 67 16.15 2.33 -14.51
N THR A 68 15.04 2.22 -13.80
CA THR A 68 14.74 3.09 -12.64
C THR A 68 15.06 2.44 -11.31
N VAL A 69 14.95 1.10 -11.20
CA VAL A 69 15.16 0.40 -9.92
C VAL A 69 16.05 -0.83 -10.06
N ARG A 70 16.69 -1.21 -8.96
CA ARG A 70 17.18 -2.56 -8.72
C ARG A 70 16.08 -3.36 -8.07
N GLY A 71 15.62 -4.44 -8.72
CA GLY A 71 14.59 -5.34 -8.20
C GLY A 71 15.19 -6.53 -7.44
N ILE A 72 14.65 -6.85 -6.27
CA ILE A 72 14.96 -8.06 -5.52
C ILE A 72 13.63 -8.74 -5.18
N LEU A 73 13.45 -10.00 -5.59
CA LEU A 73 12.29 -10.82 -5.27
C LEU A 73 12.74 -11.90 -4.28
N ILE A 74 12.07 -12.03 -3.16
CA ILE A 74 12.37 -13.06 -2.16
C ILE A 74 11.09 -13.82 -1.84
N SER A 75 10.99 -15.07 -2.27
CA SER A 75 9.91 -15.93 -1.80
C SER A 75 10.32 -16.65 -0.52
N GLU A 76 9.36 -16.72 0.42
CA GLU A 76 9.53 -17.39 1.71
C GLU A 76 9.62 -18.92 1.52
N GLY A 77 10.48 -19.59 2.30
CA GLY A 77 10.65 -21.04 2.33
C GLY A 77 11.64 -21.48 3.40
N ASP A 78 12.26 -22.63 3.22
CA ASP A 78 13.15 -23.24 4.22
C ASP A 78 14.62 -23.33 3.78
N ASN A 79 14.97 -22.76 2.61
CA ASN A 79 16.32 -22.86 2.07
C ASN A 79 17.22 -21.75 2.63
N ALA A 80 18.39 -22.13 3.16
CA ALA A 80 19.39 -21.17 3.65
C ALA A 80 20.18 -20.49 2.52
N ALA A 81 20.32 -21.15 1.37
CA ALA A 81 21.07 -20.65 0.20
C ALA A 81 20.37 -21.09 -1.09
N PRO A 82 19.22 -20.48 -1.43
CA PRO A 82 18.50 -20.85 -2.61
C PRO A 82 19.26 -20.46 -3.88
N PRO A 83 19.01 -21.15 -5.01
CA PRO A 83 19.48 -20.68 -6.30
C PRO A 83 18.88 -19.30 -6.60
N ALA A 84 19.67 -18.45 -7.22
CA ALA A 84 19.24 -17.13 -7.66
C ALA A 84 18.97 -17.14 -9.16
N ARG A 85 17.93 -16.39 -9.56
CA ARG A 85 17.63 -16.15 -10.98
C ARG A 85 17.75 -14.66 -11.29
N VAL A 86 18.50 -14.31 -12.33
CA VAL A 86 18.80 -12.90 -12.66
C VAL A 86 18.28 -12.57 -14.05
N ALA A 87 17.53 -11.48 -14.15
CA ALA A 87 17.08 -10.88 -15.41
C ALA A 87 17.30 -9.36 -15.36
N GLY A 88 18.19 -8.84 -16.17
CA GLY A 88 18.53 -7.40 -16.16
C GLY A 88 18.94 -6.90 -14.77
N ASN A 89 18.21 -5.92 -14.28
CA ASN A 89 18.39 -5.33 -12.93
C ASN A 89 17.60 -6.03 -11.81
N THR A 90 16.95 -7.15 -12.11
CA THR A 90 16.12 -7.88 -11.15
C THR A 90 16.71 -9.24 -10.82
N VAL A 91 16.71 -9.60 -9.53
CA VAL A 91 17.11 -10.90 -9.03
C VAL A 91 15.98 -11.53 -8.22
N ALA A 92 15.76 -12.84 -8.39
CA ALA A 92 14.82 -13.63 -7.59
C ALA A 92 15.58 -14.70 -6.78
N LEU A 93 15.25 -14.76 -5.49
CA LEU A 93 15.68 -15.79 -4.53
C LEU A 93 14.43 -16.60 -4.15
N HIS A 94 14.40 -17.87 -4.56
CA HIS A 94 13.21 -18.69 -4.34
C HIS A 94 13.34 -19.59 -3.12
N GLY A 95 12.33 -19.49 -2.21
CA GLY A 95 12.23 -20.34 -1.02
C GLY A 95 13.26 -20.01 0.05
N LEU A 96 13.71 -18.75 0.17
CA LEU A 96 14.66 -18.34 1.20
C LEU A 96 14.03 -18.39 2.59
N LYS A 97 14.78 -18.94 3.54
CA LYS A 97 14.35 -18.99 4.93
C LYS A 97 14.29 -17.57 5.53
N PRO A 98 13.21 -17.18 6.24
CA PRO A 98 13.02 -15.83 6.77
C PRO A 98 14.21 -15.27 7.59
N SER A 99 14.88 -16.11 8.36
CA SER A 99 16.08 -15.71 9.15
C SER A 99 17.26 -15.22 8.30
N TYR A 100 17.23 -15.40 6.98
CA TYR A 100 18.27 -14.94 6.04
C TYR A 100 17.84 -13.76 5.18
N PHE A 101 16.63 -13.25 5.33
CA PHE A 101 16.13 -12.13 4.52
C PHE A 101 17.05 -10.90 4.64
N ASN A 102 17.41 -10.52 5.87
CA ASN A 102 18.28 -9.37 6.10
C ASN A 102 19.65 -9.53 5.44
N ASN A 103 20.25 -10.72 5.55
CA ASN A 103 21.55 -10.98 4.93
C ASN A 103 21.47 -10.88 3.40
N ALA A 104 20.41 -11.42 2.79
CA ALA A 104 20.21 -11.36 1.36
C ALA A 104 19.97 -9.92 0.89
N VAL A 105 19.11 -9.17 1.57
CA VAL A 105 18.84 -7.76 1.25
C VAL A 105 20.11 -6.92 1.43
N ALA A 106 20.83 -7.05 2.53
CA ALA A 106 22.07 -6.32 2.79
C ALA A 106 23.13 -6.59 1.71
N ALA A 107 23.25 -7.85 1.23
CA ALA A 107 24.21 -8.22 0.19
C ALA A 107 23.83 -7.74 -1.21
N LEU A 108 22.53 -7.58 -1.52
CA LEU A 108 22.06 -7.33 -2.87
C LEU A 108 21.61 -5.89 -3.09
N ARG A 109 21.21 -5.15 -2.04
CA ARG A 109 20.83 -3.74 -2.17
C ARG A 109 22.00 -2.86 -2.57
N LEU A 110 21.71 -1.72 -3.15
CA LEU A 110 22.69 -0.66 -3.35
C LEU A 110 22.66 0.28 -2.14
N SER A 111 23.69 0.23 -1.31
CA SER A 111 23.78 1.02 -0.06
C SER A 111 23.74 2.53 -0.26
N SER A 112 24.05 3.01 -1.47
CA SER A 112 23.97 4.43 -1.85
C SER A 112 22.57 4.89 -2.26
N LEU A 113 21.61 3.98 -2.39
CA LEU A 113 20.25 4.26 -2.83
C LEU A 113 19.23 3.85 -1.75
N PRO A 114 18.08 4.54 -1.69
CA PRO A 114 17.00 4.16 -0.81
C PRO A 114 16.54 2.73 -1.07
N THR A 115 16.20 2.02 0.00
CA THR A 115 15.64 0.66 -0.05
C THR A 115 14.16 0.70 0.33
N LEU A 116 13.30 0.38 -0.63
CA LEU A 116 11.88 0.18 -0.41
C LEU A 116 11.61 -1.33 -0.32
N VAL A 117 11.07 -1.78 0.82
CA VAL A 117 10.59 -3.15 0.98
C VAL A 117 9.09 -3.19 0.69
N TRP A 118 8.71 -3.99 -0.28
CA TRP A 118 7.31 -4.29 -0.62
C TRP A 118 6.94 -5.65 0.01
N TRP A 119 6.36 -5.59 1.19
CA TRP A 119 5.99 -6.77 1.96
C TRP A 119 4.60 -7.29 1.50
N ARG A 120 4.60 -8.45 0.88
CA ARG A 120 3.41 -9.06 0.28
C ARG A 120 2.74 -10.13 1.13
N GLY A 121 2.96 -10.09 2.42
CA GLY A 121 2.45 -11.07 3.37
C GLY A 121 3.52 -12.03 3.86
N GLY A 122 3.12 -13.01 4.65
CA GLY A 122 4.00 -13.93 5.34
C GLY A 122 3.98 -13.70 6.84
N ARG A 123 5.05 -14.05 7.53
CA ARG A 123 5.17 -13.91 8.98
C ARG A 123 5.39 -12.47 9.39
N ALA A 124 4.58 -11.96 10.33
CA ALA A 124 4.68 -10.58 10.82
C ALA A 124 6.04 -10.25 11.47
N ASP A 125 6.72 -11.25 12.08
CA ASP A 125 8.03 -11.09 12.69
C ASP A 125 9.16 -10.82 11.68
N THR A 126 8.95 -11.09 10.39
CA THR A 126 9.91 -10.72 9.34
C THR A 126 10.02 -9.20 9.16
N LEU A 127 8.98 -8.44 9.56
CA LEU A 127 8.99 -6.97 9.46
C LEU A 127 10.09 -6.34 10.31
N ASP A 128 10.44 -6.94 11.47
CA ASP A 128 11.44 -6.39 12.38
C ASP A 128 12.80 -6.27 11.71
N GLY A 129 13.29 -7.38 11.20
CA GLY A 129 14.56 -7.38 10.53
C GLY A 129 14.57 -6.59 9.22
N LEU A 130 13.46 -6.58 8.48
CA LEU A 130 13.34 -5.78 7.25
C LEU A 130 13.34 -4.28 7.55
N ALA A 131 12.76 -3.84 8.68
CA ALA A 131 12.75 -2.45 9.10
C ALA A 131 14.15 -1.89 9.40
N GLU A 132 15.09 -2.75 9.84
CA GLU A 132 16.50 -2.35 10.06
C GLU A 132 17.23 -1.94 8.76
N LEU A 133 16.77 -2.43 7.61
CA LEU A 133 17.43 -2.24 6.31
C LEU A 133 16.66 -1.35 5.34
N ALA A 134 15.37 -1.17 5.57
CA ALA A 134 14.50 -0.42 4.70
C ALA A 134 14.42 1.06 5.11
N ASP A 135 14.42 1.95 4.14
CA ASP A 135 14.01 3.34 4.34
C ASP A 135 12.48 3.43 4.40
N ARG A 136 11.78 2.48 3.73
CA ARG A 136 10.33 2.38 3.71
C ARG A 136 9.87 0.96 3.52
N ILE A 137 8.82 0.56 4.25
CA ILE A 137 8.08 -0.69 4.04
C ILE A 137 6.68 -0.36 3.53
N VAL A 138 6.31 -0.95 2.39
CA VAL A 138 4.98 -0.88 1.80
C VAL A 138 4.28 -2.21 2.03
N LEU A 139 3.20 -2.18 2.81
CA LEU A 139 2.38 -3.36 3.10
C LEU A 139 1.42 -3.63 1.93
N ASP A 140 1.35 -4.89 1.49
CA ASP A 140 0.45 -5.34 0.43
C ASP A 140 0.11 -6.82 0.66
N TYR A 141 -0.90 -7.09 1.45
CA TYR A 141 -1.27 -8.44 1.84
C TYR A 141 -2.79 -8.60 1.90
N ASP A 142 -3.28 -9.83 1.68
CA ASP A 142 -4.68 -10.16 1.89
C ASP A 142 -4.88 -10.67 3.30
N ARG A 143 -5.86 -10.11 3.98
CA ARG A 143 -6.29 -10.64 5.28
C ARG A 143 -7.27 -11.80 5.02
N PRO A 144 -7.12 -12.94 5.71
CA PRO A 144 -8.12 -14.00 5.64
C PRO A 144 -9.49 -13.47 6.04
N ALA A 145 -10.53 -13.79 5.25
CA ALA A 145 -11.91 -13.31 5.47
C ALA A 145 -12.44 -13.62 6.87
N ALA A 146 -12.03 -14.74 7.46
CA ALA A 146 -12.40 -15.14 8.83
C ALA A 146 -11.89 -14.20 9.93
N ALA A 147 -10.87 -13.39 9.67
CA ALA A 147 -10.29 -12.46 10.63
C ALA A 147 -10.95 -11.05 10.60
N SER A 148 -11.98 -10.84 9.79
CA SER A 148 -12.51 -9.51 9.45
C SER A 148 -13.78 -9.10 10.22
N SER A 149 -14.33 -9.97 11.08
CA SER A 149 -15.71 -9.79 11.58
C SER A 149 -15.90 -8.77 12.70
N ASP A 150 -14.83 -8.35 13.40
CA ASP A 150 -14.98 -7.61 14.66
C ASP A 150 -14.48 -6.15 14.64
N GLY A 151 -14.10 -5.62 13.48
CA GLY A 151 -13.63 -4.21 13.39
C GLY A 151 -12.30 -3.93 14.10
N THR A 152 -11.61 -4.96 14.58
CA THR A 152 -10.34 -4.82 15.29
C THR A 152 -9.19 -4.52 14.34
N ALA A 153 -8.19 -3.76 14.81
CA ALA A 153 -6.99 -3.46 14.03
C ALA A 153 -6.29 -4.77 13.60
N ASP A 154 -5.81 -4.76 12.36
CA ASP A 154 -5.03 -5.85 11.81
C ASP A 154 -3.76 -6.10 12.65
N PRO A 155 -3.41 -7.35 12.98
CA PRO A 155 -2.17 -7.67 13.66
C PRO A 155 -0.91 -7.14 12.95
N ILE A 156 -0.95 -7.07 11.62
CA ILE A 156 0.16 -6.51 10.81
C ILE A 156 0.29 -5.00 11.05
N TRP A 157 -0.82 -4.24 11.07
CA TRP A 157 -0.77 -2.83 11.43
C TRP A 157 -0.34 -2.62 12.89
N SER A 158 -0.75 -3.49 13.81
CA SER A 158 -0.29 -3.44 15.19
C SER A 158 1.22 -3.65 15.29
N ARG A 159 1.78 -4.57 14.48
CA ARG A 159 3.23 -4.78 14.42
C ARG A 159 3.93 -3.61 13.75
N ALA A 160 3.45 -3.12 12.62
CA ALA A 160 4.00 -1.96 11.93
C ALA A 160 4.07 -0.73 12.85
N ALA A 161 3.02 -0.51 13.67
CA ALA A 161 2.97 0.60 14.61
C ALA A 161 4.10 0.58 15.64
N THR A 162 4.61 -0.59 16.03
CA THR A 162 5.77 -0.70 16.96
C THR A 162 7.10 -0.38 16.29
N LEU A 163 7.13 -0.27 14.96
CA LEU A 163 8.33 -0.04 14.14
C LEU A 163 8.33 1.34 13.47
N PHE A 164 7.33 2.18 13.74
CA PHE A 164 7.24 3.50 13.10
C PHE A 164 8.43 4.40 13.42
N ASP A 165 9.09 4.24 14.57
CA ASP A 165 10.28 5.04 14.89
C ASP A 165 11.52 4.59 14.11
N ASP A 166 11.59 3.34 13.69
CA ASP A 166 12.73 2.74 13.01
C ASP A 166 12.66 2.92 11.48
N CYS A 167 11.47 2.81 10.88
CA CYS A 167 11.27 2.81 9.43
C CYS A 167 9.97 3.51 9.04
N ALA A 168 9.95 4.14 7.87
CA ALA A 168 8.71 4.66 7.29
C ALA A 168 7.83 3.50 6.79
N PHE A 169 6.52 3.59 7.06
CA PHE A 169 5.54 2.61 6.59
C PHE A 169 4.49 3.24 5.69
N SER A 170 3.95 2.42 4.79
CA SER A 170 2.77 2.68 3.97
C SER A 170 2.01 1.37 3.73
N ASP A 171 0.82 1.45 3.14
CA ASP A 171 0.01 0.31 2.73
C ASP A 171 -0.53 0.60 1.32
N LEU A 172 -0.54 -0.36 0.41
CA LEU A 172 -1.08 -0.13 -0.94
C LEU A 172 -2.58 0.22 -0.92
N ARG A 173 -3.33 -0.20 0.10
CA ARG A 173 -4.71 0.26 0.33
C ARG A 173 -4.73 1.77 0.59
N TRP A 174 -3.80 2.25 1.41
CA TRP A 174 -3.64 3.66 1.70
C TRP A 174 -3.25 4.47 0.46
N ALA A 175 -2.34 3.95 -0.36
CA ALA A 175 -1.97 4.56 -1.63
C ALA A 175 -3.19 4.67 -2.58
N ARG A 176 -4.02 3.62 -2.68
CA ARG A 176 -5.28 3.63 -3.45
C ARG A 176 -6.29 4.66 -2.96
N LEU A 177 -6.28 4.97 -1.67
CA LEU A 177 -7.19 5.94 -1.05
C LEU A 177 -6.75 7.39 -1.27
N THR A 178 -5.62 7.67 -1.90
CA THR A 178 -5.06 9.03 -2.01
C THR A 178 -6.05 10.03 -2.60
N GLN A 179 -6.68 9.72 -3.73
CA GLN A 179 -7.66 10.63 -4.33
C GLN A 179 -8.95 10.75 -3.50
N TRP A 180 -9.40 9.67 -2.89
CA TRP A 180 -10.56 9.69 -2.00
C TRP A 180 -10.32 10.61 -0.81
N ARG A 181 -9.15 10.52 -0.18
CA ARG A 181 -8.75 11.36 0.95
C ARG A 181 -8.58 12.82 0.54
N ALA A 182 -7.95 13.07 -0.61
CA ALA A 182 -7.75 14.42 -1.13
C ALA A 182 -9.08 15.11 -1.40
N LEU A 183 -10.03 14.43 -2.05
CA LEU A 183 -11.36 14.99 -2.33
C LEU A 183 -12.16 15.21 -1.05
N MET A 184 -12.14 14.27 -0.11
CA MET A 184 -12.81 14.44 1.18
C MET A 184 -12.20 15.61 1.97
N ALA A 185 -10.88 15.73 2.04
CA ALA A 185 -10.21 16.85 2.69
C ALA A 185 -10.58 18.20 2.03
N HIS A 186 -10.62 18.23 0.70
CA HIS A 186 -10.94 19.44 -0.06
C HIS A 186 -12.36 19.99 0.21
N PHE A 187 -13.31 19.14 0.61
CA PHE A 187 -14.63 19.63 1.02
C PHE A 187 -14.53 20.56 2.25
N PHE A 188 -13.61 20.32 3.15
CA PHE A 188 -13.42 21.13 4.37
C PHE A 188 -12.72 22.47 4.11
N ASP A 189 -12.26 22.73 2.87
CA ASP A 189 -11.83 24.07 2.44
C ASP A 189 -13.05 25.00 2.18
N ILE A 190 -14.27 24.43 2.10
CA ILE A 190 -15.51 25.19 1.96
C ILE A 190 -15.95 25.65 3.35
N PRO A 191 -16.10 26.97 3.61
CA PRO A 191 -16.39 27.48 4.95
C PRO A 191 -17.69 26.92 5.57
N GLU A 192 -18.72 26.70 4.76
CA GLU A 192 -20.01 26.14 5.20
C GLU A 192 -19.87 24.69 5.65
N VAL A 193 -19.03 23.90 4.98
CA VAL A 193 -18.71 22.51 5.31
C VAL A 193 -17.90 22.46 6.61
N LEU A 194 -16.86 23.30 6.70
CA LEU A 194 -16.04 23.38 7.91
C LEU A 194 -16.87 23.75 9.14
N ALA A 195 -17.78 24.71 8.99
CA ALA A 195 -18.69 25.13 10.06
C ALA A 195 -19.72 24.06 10.45
N ALA A 196 -20.03 23.11 9.54
CA ALA A 196 -20.94 21.98 9.80
C ALA A 196 -20.21 20.73 10.30
N ALA A 197 -18.90 20.71 10.33
CA ALA A 197 -18.11 19.50 10.62
C ALA A 197 -18.49 18.82 11.95
N ALA A 198 -18.78 19.61 13.01
CA ALA A 198 -19.20 19.10 14.31
C ALA A 198 -20.61 18.49 14.32
N ASP A 199 -21.46 18.84 13.35
CA ASP A 199 -22.83 18.37 13.23
C ASP A 199 -22.92 17.04 12.48
N PHE A 200 -21.88 16.65 11.72
CA PHE A 200 -21.88 15.37 11.03
C PHE A 200 -21.90 14.21 12.03
N SER A 201 -22.90 13.36 11.89
CA SER A 201 -23.18 12.27 12.83
C SER A 201 -22.87 10.89 12.28
N ARG A 202 -22.63 10.76 10.95
CA ARG A 202 -22.51 9.47 10.30
C ARG A 202 -21.55 9.48 9.12
N LEU A 203 -20.66 8.48 9.08
CA LEU A 203 -19.83 8.12 7.92
C LEU A 203 -20.32 6.77 7.38
N ARG A 204 -20.64 6.70 6.10
CA ARG A 204 -20.96 5.47 5.39
C ARG A 204 -19.91 5.22 4.34
N ILE A 205 -19.39 3.98 4.28
CA ILE A 205 -18.42 3.55 3.28
C ILE A 205 -18.92 2.25 2.68
N ALA A 206 -19.09 2.23 1.36
CA ALA A 206 -19.39 1.03 0.60
C ALA A 206 -18.16 0.59 -0.19
N GLY A 207 -17.85 -0.71 -0.17
CA GLY A 207 -16.72 -1.27 -0.90
C GLY A 207 -16.47 -2.73 -0.54
N SER A 208 -15.64 -3.41 -1.33
CA SER A 208 -15.28 -4.81 -1.08
C SER A 208 -14.07 -4.96 -0.15
N ASP A 209 -13.25 -3.92 0.03
CA ASP A 209 -12.08 -3.93 0.94
C ASP A 209 -12.41 -3.25 2.27
N ARG A 210 -12.82 -4.05 3.26
CA ARG A 210 -13.12 -3.54 4.61
C ARG A 210 -11.92 -2.90 5.30
N GLN A 211 -10.69 -3.33 5.01
CA GLN A 211 -9.49 -2.74 5.60
C GLN A 211 -9.22 -1.35 5.03
N ALA A 212 -9.42 -1.15 3.72
CA ALA A 212 -9.37 0.17 3.11
C ALA A 212 -10.43 1.11 3.75
N ALA A 213 -11.65 0.60 3.97
CA ALA A 213 -12.71 1.35 4.63
C ALA A 213 -12.35 1.72 6.08
N HIS A 214 -11.77 0.80 6.85
CA HIS A 214 -11.28 1.09 8.21
C HIS A 214 -10.16 2.12 8.24
N LEU A 215 -9.19 2.04 7.33
CA LEU A 215 -8.11 3.04 7.21
C LEU A 215 -8.67 4.43 6.89
N PHE A 216 -9.62 4.51 5.96
CA PHE A 216 -10.25 5.78 5.62
C PHE A 216 -11.02 6.37 6.82
N ALA A 217 -11.84 5.55 7.49
CA ALA A 217 -12.60 5.97 8.66
C ALA A 217 -11.70 6.43 9.82
N ALA A 218 -10.61 5.70 10.07
CA ALA A 218 -9.64 6.04 11.10
C ALA A 218 -8.89 7.33 10.78
N TRP A 219 -8.50 7.53 9.52
CA TRP A 219 -7.90 8.78 9.07
C TRP A 219 -8.83 9.97 9.31
N LEU A 220 -10.09 9.85 8.91
CA LEU A 220 -11.06 10.93 9.07
C LEU A 220 -11.30 11.25 10.55
N ARG A 221 -11.48 10.21 11.39
CA ARG A 221 -11.67 10.35 12.84
C ARG A 221 -10.44 10.92 13.54
N SER A 222 -9.25 10.61 13.11
CA SER A 222 -8.01 11.16 13.69
C SER A 222 -7.70 12.58 13.22
N SER A 223 -8.38 13.05 12.18
CA SER A 223 -8.16 14.39 11.59
C SER A 223 -9.21 15.40 11.99
N ILE A 224 -10.43 14.98 12.31
CA ILE A 224 -11.57 15.85 12.61
C ILE A 224 -12.26 15.39 13.90
N GLN A 225 -12.60 16.35 14.77
CA GLN A 225 -13.42 16.07 15.94
C GLN A 225 -14.90 16.05 15.55
N PHE A 226 -15.50 14.87 15.56
CA PHE A 226 -16.92 14.68 15.33
C PHE A 226 -17.68 14.62 16.66
N HIS A 227 -19.00 14.75 16.56
CA HIS A 227 -19.92 14.59 17.68
C HIS A 227 -19.71 13.25 18.41
N GLN A 228 -19.99 13.20 19.74
CA GLN A 228 -19.81 11.99 20.55
C GLN A 228 -20.61 10.78 20.07
N GLY A 229 -21.71 10.96 19.39
CA GLY A 229 -22.55 9.90 18.80
C GLY A 229 -22.20 9.53 17.36
N PHE A 230 -21.04 9.93 16.83
CA PHE A 230 -20.65 9.68 15.45
C PHE A 230 -20.57 8.19 15.14
N LYS A 231 -21.30 7.76 14.11
CA LYS A 231 -21.39 6.35 13.67
C LYS A 231 -20.62 6.12 12.39
N ILE A 232 -20.05 4.92 12.26
CA ILE A 232 -19.39 4.45 11.06
C ILE A 232 -20.13 3.20 10.59
N ASP A 233 -20.70 3.26 9.40
CA ASP A 233 -21.41 2.16 8.76
C ASP A 233 -20.60 1.69 7.55
N LEU A 234 -20.17 0.43 7.58
CA LEU A 234 -19.49 -0.23 6.48
C LEU A 234 -20.47 -1.19 5.80
N SER A 235 -20.63 -1.04 4.49
CA SER A 235 -21.49 -1.91 3.68
C SER A 235 -20.69 -2.60 2.58
N GLU A 236 -21.20 -3.74 2.13
CA GLU A 236 -20.64 -4.39 0.94
C GLU A 236 -20.91 -3.53 -0.28
N GLY A 237 -19.89 -3.36 -1.11
CA GLY A 237 -19.95 -2.66 -2.38
C GLY A 237 -19.88 -3.63 -3.57
N VAL A 238 -19.57 -3.10 -4.73
CA VAL A 238 -19.40 -3.89 -5.95
C VAL A 238 -18.15 -4.76 -5.84
N GLN A 239 -18.30 -6.04 -6.10
CA GLN A 239 -17.19 -7.00 -6.04
C GLN A 239 -16.02 -6.55 -6.95
N GLY A 240 -14.80 -6.62 -6.42
CA GLY A 240 -13.58 -6.21 -7.13
C GLY A 240 -13.30 -4.70 -7.11
N THR A 241 -14.10 -3.90 -6.40
CA THR A 241 -13.86 -2.48 -6.19
C THR A 241 -13.56 -2.24 -4.71
N PRO A 242 -12.35 -1.82 -4.33
CA PRO A 242 -12.01 -1.62 -2.92
C PRO A 242 -12.96 -0.67 -2.19
N ILE A 243 -13.25 0.50 -2.79
CA ILE A 243 -14.22 1.48 -2.31
C ILE A 243 -15.07 1.95 -3.50
N ASP A 244 -16.38 1.92 -3.34
CA ASP A 244 -17.34 2.42 -4.35
C ASP A 244 -17.88 3.79 -4.00
N GLU A 245 -18.13 4.02 -2.71
CA GLU A 245 -18.77 5.24 -2.23
C GLU A 245 -18.37 5.55 -0.80
N ILE A 246 -18.20 6.85 -0.53
CA ILE A 246 -18.02 7.39 0.81
C ILE A 246 -19.01 8.55 0.98
N ARG A 247 -19.82 8.50 2.02
CA ARG A 247 -20.76 9.55 2.40
C ARG A 247 -20.51 9.97 3.85
N LEU A 248 -20.37 11.27 4.05
CA LEU A 248 -20.26 11.88 5.37
C LEU A 248 -21.40 12.88 5.54
N GLY A 249 -22.23 12.72 6.56
CA GLY A 249 -23.36 13.62 6.73
C GLY A 249 -24.15 13.39 8.00
N ASP A 250 -25.30 14.10 8.05
CA ASP A 250 -26.32 13.91 9.06
C ASP A 250 -27.63 13.49 8.38
N THR A 251 -28.22 12.40 8.85
CA THR A 251 -29.47 11.84 8.31
C THR A 251 -30.72 12.29 9.08
N GLY A 252 -30.55 13.09 10.12
CA GLY A 252 -31.63 13.51 11.04
C GLY A 252 -32.12 14.95 10.83
N VAL A 253 -31.49 15.72 9.94
CA VAL A 253 -31.82 17.13 9.68
C VAL A 253 -32.39 17.28 8.27
N GLU A 254 -33.47 18.03 8.14
CA GLU A 254 -34.04 18.44 6.85
C GLU A 254 -33.73 19.93 6.59
N PRO A 255 -33.09 20.27 5.46
CA PRO A 255 -32.60 19.39 4.40
C PRO A 255 -31.35 18.59 4.86
N ALA A 256 -31.27 17.35 4.40
CA ALA A 256 -30.11 16.48 4.70
C ALA A 256 -28.78 17.16 4.32
N GLN A 257 -27.80 17.08 5.22
CA GLN A 257 -26.46 17.60 4.98
C GLN A 257 -25.53 16.42 4.64
N GLU A 258 -24.94 16.45 3.47
CA GLU A 258 -24.13 15.32 3.00
C GLU A 258 -22.97 15.77 2.09
N LEU A 259 -21.83 15.13 2.31
CA LEU A 259 -20.68 15.13 1.41
C LEU A 259 -20.55 13.73 0.83
N ALA A 260 -20.44 13.60 -0.47
CA ALA A 260 -20.29 12.31 -1.11
C ALA A 260 -19.13 12.30 -2.11
N VAL A 261 -18.39 11.21 -2.10
CA VAL A 261 -17.42 10.83 -3.12
C VAL A 261 -17.80 9.44 -3.61
N ARG A 262 -18.03 9.28 -4.91
CA ARG A 262 -18.47 8.02 -5.52
C ARG A 262 -17.55 7.65 -6.67
N LEU A 263 -17.39 6.36 -6.91
CA LEU A 263 -16.77 5.88 -8.13
C LEU A 263 -17.75 6.04 -9.29
N ALA A 264 -17.36 6.77 -10.33
CA ALA A 264 -18.18 6.93 -11.52
C ALA A 264 -18.40 5.60 -12.26
N ALA A 265 -19.46 5.51 -13.05
CA ALA A 265 -19.85 4.26 -13.73
C ALA A 265 -18.74 3.63 -14.59
N HIS A 266 -17.89 4.44 -15.20
CA HIS A 266 -16.74 3.98 -16.00
C HIS A 266 -15.47 3.67 -15.17
N ARG A 267 -15.53 3.79 -13.85
CA ARG A 267 -14.51 3.39 -12.86
C ARG A 267 -13.12 4.03 -13.01
N THR A 268 -12.98 5.07 -13.82
CA THR A 268 -11.70 5.79 -14.00
C THR A 268 -11.69 7.15 -13.32
N CYS A 269 -12.84 7.61 -12.84
CA CYS A 269 -13.01 8.90 -12.16
C CYS A 269 -13.80 8.72 -10.87
N LEU A 270 -13.62 9.67 -9.97
CA LEU A 270 -14.45 9.91 -8.80
C LEU A 270 -15.41 11.06 -9.08
N GLU A 271 -16.65 10.90 -8.65
CA GLU A 271 -17.69 11.91 -8.69
C GLU A 271 -17.89 12.49 -7.29
N THR A 272 -17.96 13.81 -7.16
CA THR A 272 -18.13 14.50 -5.89
C THR A 272 -19.44 15.26 -5.82
N GLU A 273 -20.07 15.26 -4.65
CA GLU A 273 -21.30 16.00 -4.38
C GLU A 273 -21.23 16.64 -2.99
N VAL A 274 -21.69 17.89 -2.88
CA VAL A 274 -21.80 18.61 -1.61
C VAL A 274 -23.20 19.19 -1.49
N ALA A 275 -23.84 18.93 -0.34
CA ALA A 275 -25.11 19.54 0.04
C ALA A 275 -25.04 19.87 1.55
N VAL A 276 -24.67 21.09 1.94
CA VAL A 276 -24.48 21.50 3.33
C VAL A 276 -24.95 22.94 3.53
N ARG A 277 -25.85 23.16 4.50
CA ARG A 277 -26.30 24.51 4.94
C ARG A 277 -26.66 25.47 3.79
N GLY A 278 -27.38 24.98 2.77
CA GLY A 278 -27.75 25.77 1.59
C GLY A 278 -26.67 25.87 0.51
N HIS A 279 -25.43 25.46 0.80
CA HIS A 279 -24.39 25.30 -0.20
C HIS A 279 -24.62 23.98 -0.96
N ARG A 280 -24.75 24.04 -2.28
CA ARG A 280 -24.79 22.89 -3.17
C ARG A 280 -23.76 23.10 -4.27
N SER A 281 -22.83 22.19 -4.43
CA SER A 281 -21.93 22.19 -5.57
C SER A 281 -22.46 21.29 -6.68
N ALA A 282 -22.19 21.70 -7.93
CA ALA A 282 -22.35 20.78 -9.06
C ALA A 282 -21.41 19.58 -8.89
N SER A 283 -21.88 18.41 -9.32
CA SER A 283 -21.04 17.22 -9.40
C SER A 283 -19.79 17.48 -10.23
N ARG A 284 -18.65 17.04 -9.74
CA ARG A 284 -17.36 17.11 -10.44
C ARG A 284 -16.82 15.70 -10.67
N LEU A 285 -16.26 15.48 -11.84
CA LEU A 285 -15.51 14.26 -12.16
C LEU A 285 -14.02 14.54 -12.03
N VAL A 286 -13.35 13.71 -11.20
CA VAL A 286 -11.91 13.82 -10.94
C VAL A 286 -11.25 12.48 -11.27
N PRO A 287 -10.19 12.43 -12.10
CA PRO A 287 -9.51 11.19 -12.42
C PRO A 287 -9.02 10.46 -11.16
N LEU A 288 -9.22 9.13 -11.11
CA LEU A 288 -8.80 8.30 -9.98
C LEU A 288 -7.27 8.09 -9.96
N GLY A 289 -6.59 8.28 -11.10
CA GLY A 289 -5.17 7.98 -11.28
C GLY A 289 -4.92 6.50 -11.59
N ASP A 290 -3.64 6.15 -11.75
CA ASP A 290 -3.23 4.78 -12.04
C ASP A 290 -3.36 3.92 -10.77
N GLN A 291 -4.27 2.95 -10.79
CA GLN A 291 -4.52 2.00 -9.70
C GLN A 291 -3.78 0.67 -9.90
N SER A 292 -2.99 0.53 -10.97
CA SER A 292 -2.15 -0.65 -11.18
C SER A 292 -1.09 -0.77 -10.06
N VAL A 293 -0.69 -1.98 -9.78
CA VAL A 293 0.34 -2.25 -8.77
C VAL A 293 1.65 -1.53 -9.12
N THR A 294 2.05 -1.54 -10.40
CA THR A 294 3.24 -0.83 -10.89
C THR A 294 3.12 0.68 -10.70
N GLY A 295 1.95 1.25 -11.02
CA GLY A 295 1.67 2.67 -10.80
C GLY A 295 1.76 3.05 -9.33
N LEU A 296 1.14 2.27 -8.44
CA LEU A 296 1.15 2.53 -7.00
C LEU A 296 2.57 2.45 -6.41
N ILE A 297 3.36 1.43 -6.77
CA ILE A 297 4.76 1.33 -6.33
C ILE A 297 5.60 2.49 -6.90
N THR A 298 5.32 2.93 -8.13
CA THR A 298 5.99 4.10 -8.71
C THR A 298 5.70 5.38 -7.91
N GLU A 299 4.48 5.56 -7.43
CA GLU A 299 4.13 6.68 -6.56
C GLU A 299 4.81 6.56 -5.18
N GLU A 300 4.83 5.38 -4.57
CA GLU A 300 5.54 5.13 -3.31
C GLU A 300 7.04 5.44 -3.41
N LEU A 301 7.68 5.18 -4.54
CA LEU A 301 9.08 5.52 -4.78
C LEU A 301 9.36 7.04 -4.79
N LYS A 302 8.35 7.87 -5.02
CA LYS A 302 8.48 9.34 -4.99
C LYS A 302 8.43 9.91 -3.58
N ILE A 303 7.82 9.17 -2.63
CA ILE A 303 7.62 9.63 -1.25
C ILE A 303 8.89 9.39 -0.45
N ARG A 304 9.54 10.46 0.02
CA ARG A 304 10.79 10.40 0.80
C ARG A 304 10.58 10.53 2.30
N ALA A 305 9.49 11.17 2.72
CA ALA A 305 9.18 11.39 4.12
C ALA A 305 8.24 10.32 4.67
N ARG A 306 8.16 10.23 6.00
CA ARG A 306 7.13 9.43 6.69
C ARG A 306 5.74 10.01 6.38
N ASP A 307 4.74 9.15 6.26
CA ASP A 307 3.34 9.58 6.10
C ASP A 307 2.66 9.66 7.48
N ALA A 308 2.76 10.84 8.10
CA ALA A 308 2.19 11.07 9.42
C ALA A 308 0.65 10.88 9.46
N ALA A 309 -0.04 11.02 8.31
CA ALA A 309 -1.48 10.79 8.25
C ALA A 309 -1.80 9.29 8.27
N PHE A 310 -1.02 8.47 7.58
CA PHE A 310 -1.10 7.02 7.65
C PHE A 310 -0.83 6.51 9.07
N GLU A 311 0.30 6.96 9.66
CA GLU A 311 0.71 6.54 11.00
C GLU A 311 -0.37 6.88 12.04
N ARG A 312 -0.94 8.09 12.01
CA ARG A 312 -2.05 8.47 12.91
C ARG A 312 -3.29 7.59 12.72
N ALA A 313 -3.65 7.28 11.47
CA ALA A 313 -4.79 6.40 11.19
C ALA A 313 -4.58 4.99 11.74
N VAL A 314 -3.38 4.42 11.56
CA VAL A 314 -3.03 3.10 12.09
C VAL A 314 -3.01 3.11 13.62
N LEU A 315 -2.37 4.11 14.26
CA LEU A 315 -2.34 4.24 15.71
C LEU A 315 -3.75 4.40 16.30
N TYR A 316 -4.65 5.12 15.61
CA TYR A 316 -6.06 5.21 16.01
C TYR A 316 -6.74 3.84 16.02
N LEU A 317 -6.53 3.02 14.97
CA LEU A 317 -7.10 1.66 14.90
C LEU A 317 -6.53 0.74 15.99
N VAL A 318 -5.23 0.81 16.24
CA VAL A 318 -4.55 -0.01 17.25
C VAL A 318 -5.05 0.35 18.65
N SER A 319 -5.19 1.65 18.99
CA SER A 319 -5.68 2.11 20.31
C SER A 319 -7.15 1.74 20.54
N ALA A 320 -8.00 1.84 19.51
CA ALA A 320 -9.40 1.46 19.59
C ALA A 320 -9.57 -0.04 19.92
N ARG A 321 -8.71 -0.90 19.36
CA ARG A 321 -8.66 -2.33 19.68
C ARG A 321 -8.32 -2.59 21.15
N GLN A 322 -7.30 -1.89 21.67
CA GLN A 322 -6.89 -2.07 23.06
C GLN A 322 -8.00 -1.71 24.04
N GLN A 323 -8.76 -0.65 23.75
CA GLN A 323 -9.92 -0.25 24.56
C GLN A 323 -11.06 -1.26 24.50
N SER A 324 -11.33 -1.85 23.31
CA SER A 324 -12.37 -2.88 23.15
C SER A 324 -12.02 -4.21 23.82
N ALA A 325 -10.75 -4.54 23.93
CA ALA A 325 -10.27 -5.75 24.61
C ALA A 325 -10.21 -5.61 26.14
N ALA A 326 -10.24 -4.38 26.66
CA ALA A 326 -10.20 -4.08 28.10
C ALA A 326 -11.59 -3.94 28.73
N ASN A 327 -12.67 -3.85 27.92
CA ASN A 327 -14.06 -3.79 28.33
C ASN A 327 -14.77 -5.14 28.11
#